data_0eb4f53d0c40cb9d0d833572ea31a787
#
_entry.id   0eb4f53d0c40cb9d0d833572ea31a787
#
_cell.length_a   1.000
_cell.length_b   1.000
_cell.length_c   1.000
_cell.angle_alpha   90.00
_cell.angle_beta   90.00
_cell.angle_gamma   90.00
#
_symmetry.space_group_name_H-M   'P 1'
#
loop_
_entity.id
_entity.type
_entity.pdbx_description
1 polymer ?
#
loop_
_entity_poly.entity_id
_entity_poly.type
_entity_poly.pdbx_seq_one_letter_code
_entity_poly.pdbx_strand_id
1 'polypeptide(L)'
;MRVLLQRVTSCSVSIDGKTVATIGKGLLCLCGITTTDKQPDMDWMSGKILSTRLWESNSKKPWQESVNSLNCEVMIVSQFTLHGVLKGNKPDFHASMNPTDADIFFNAFVQQVQTKHPGGASKVGVGVFGADMAVSLVLLFHGCEGLCQILY
;
A
#
# COMPACT_ATOMS: atom_id res chain seq x y z
N MET A 1 -3.13 9.56 -7.43
CA MET A 1 -2.36 8.46 -6.79
C MET A 1 -2.77 7.12 -7.39
N ARG A 2 -1.85 6.16 -7.41
CA ARG A 2 -2.15 4.74 -7.69
C ARG A 2 -1.66 3.91 -6.53
N VAL A 3 -2.50 3.00 -6.03
CA VAL A 3 -2.09 2.07 -4.99
C VAL A 3 -2.45 0.66 -5.42
N LEU A 4 -1.45 -0.21 -5.39
CA LEU A 4 -1.64 -1.64 -5.56
C LEU A 4 -1.83 -2.25 -4.18
N LEU A 5 -2.98 -2.87 -3.94
CA LEU A 5 -3.31 -3.55 -2.70
C LEU A 5 -3.10 -5.04 -2.86
N GLN A 6 -2.26 -5.62 -2.00
CA GLN A 6 -2.04 -7.06 -1.93
C GLN A 6 -2.38 -7.57 -0.54
N ARG A 7 -3.31 -8.50 -0.44
CA ARG A 7 -3.57 -9.22 0.82
C ARG A 7 -2.38 -10.10 1.16
N VAL A 8 -1.97 -10.05 2.42
CA VAL A 8 -0.86 -10.86 2.94
C VAL A 8 -1.22 -11.53 4.26
N THR A 9 -0.59 -12.66 4.54
CA THR A 9 -0.59 -13.26 5.88
C THR A 9 0.57 -12.74 6.70
N SER A 10 1.65 -12.33 6.04
CA SER A 10 2.76 -11.58 6.60
C SER A 10 3.52 -10.85 5.49
N CYS A 11 4.13 -9.73 5.85
CA CYS A 11 5.00 -8.99 4.94
C CYS A 11 6.13 -8.35 5.74
N SER A 12 7.33 -8.33 5.16
CA SER A 12 8.48 -7.62 5.73
C SER A 12 9.21 -6.82 4.66
N VAL A 13 9.79 -5.71 5.08
CA VAL A 13 10.65 -4.85 4.26
C VAL A 13 12.04 -4.86 4.86
N SER A 14 13.06 -5.07 4.02
CA SER A 14 14.46 -5.09 4.44
C SER A 14 15.30 -4.19 3.54
N ILE A 15 16.33 -3.57 4.11
CA ILE A 15 17.35 -2.75 3.44
C ILE A 15 18.71 -3.31 3.87
N ASP A 16 19.58 -3.59 2.91
CA ASP A 16 20.92 -4.17 3.17
C ASP A 16 20.87 -5.40 4.10
N GLY A 17 19.86 -6.26 3.91
CA GLY A 17 19.64 -7.47 4.69
C GLY A 17 19.09 -7.25 6.10
N LYS A 18 18.82 -6.00 6.51
CA LYS A 18 18.22 -5.68 7.82
C LYS A 18 16.75 -5.38 7.66
N THR A 19 15.89 -6.07 8.41
CA THR A 19 14.46 -5.81 8.43
C THR A 19 14.17 -4.47 9.09
N VAL A 20 13.46 -3.58 8.36
CA VAL A 20 13.08 -2.24 8.83
C VAL A 20 11.61 -2.17 9.23
N ALA A 21 10.75 -3.01 8.66
CA ALA A 21 9.34 -3.09 9.01
C ALA A 21 8.80 -4.51 8.78
N THR A 22 7.84 -4.93 9.60
CA THR A 22 7.15 -6.22 9.48
C THR A 22 5.69 -6.04 9.87
N ILE A 23 4.81 -6.73 9.14
CA ILE A 23 3.39 -6.87 9.48
C ILE A 23 2.96 -8.34 9.43
N GLY A 24 1.94 -8.68 10.21
CA GLY A 24 1.21 -9.93 10.09
C GLY A 24 0.11 -9.88 9.03
N LYS A 25 -1.03 -10.50 9.31
CA LYS A 25 -2.20 -10.49 8.41
C LYS A 25 -2.66 -9.06 8.11
N GLY A 26 -2.74 -8.73 6.82
CA GLY A 26 -3.12 -7.38 6.42
C GLY A 26 -2.99 -7.09 4.94
N LEU A 27 -2.62 -5.85 4.63
CA LEU A 27 -2.39 -5.35 3.27
C LEU A 27 -0.95 -4.86 3.10
N LEU A 28 -0.31 -5.30 2.03
CA LEU A 28 0.79 -4.56 1.42
C LEU A 28 0.21 -3.55 0.42
N CYS A 29 0.58 -2.29 0.58
CA CYS A 29 0.18 -1.17 -0.27
C CYS A 29 1.41 -0.61 -0.97
N LEU A 30 1.55 -0.87 -2.28
CA LEU A 30 2.56 -0.21 -3.11
C LEU A 30 1.96 1.10 -3.64
N CYS A 31 2.57 2.24 -3.31
CA CYS A 31 2.00 3.57 -3.54
C CYS A 31 2.80 4.37 -4.55
N GLY A 32 2.18 4.69 -5.70
CA GLY A 32 2.72 5.61 -6.71
C GLY A 32 2.05 6.98 -6.60
N ILE A 33 2.85 8.02 -6.63
CA ILE A 33 2.41 9.41 -6.55
C ILE A 33 2.70 10.10 -7.88
N THR A 34 1.72 10.82 -8.42
CA THR A 34 1.83 11.56 -9.67
C THR A 34 1.92 13.07 -9.43
N THR A 35 2.43 13.81 -10.42
CA THR A 35 2.59 15.26 -10.37
C THR A 35 1.29 16.04 -10.12
N THR A 36 0.14 15.43 -10.40
CA THR A 36 -1.18 16.07 -10.24
C THR A 36 -1.85 15.77 -8.90
N ASP A 37 -1.29 14.90 -8.09
CA ASP A 37 -1.88 14.51 -6.81
C ASP A 37 -1.89 15.66 -5.80
N LYS A 38 -3.01 15.76 -5.08
CA LYS A 38 -3.29 16.80 -4.08
C LYS A 38 -3.89 16.18 -2.83
N GLN A 39 -4.14 17.01 -1.82
CA GLN A 39 -4.74 16.60 -0.56
C GLN A 39 -6.06 15.80 -0.73
N PRO A 40 -7.02 16.15 -1.60
CA PRO A 40 -8.22 15.34 -1.81
C PRO A 40 -7.94 13.91 -2.28
N ASP A 41 -6.91 13.71 -3.12
CA ASP A 41 -6.51 12.37 -3.59
C ASP A 41 -5.95 11.53 -2.44
N MET A 42 -5.15 12.16 -1.58
CA MET A 42 -4.63 11.56 -0.34
C MET A 42 -5.76 11.18 0.61
N ASP A 43 -6.74 12.08 0.81
CA ASP A 43 -7.89 11.86 1.69
C ASP A 43 -8.75 10.68 1.22
N TRP A 44 -9.00 10.62 -0.08
CA TRP A 44 -9.76 9.55 -0.71
C TRP A 44 -9.01 8.22 -0.61
N MET A 45 -7.72 8.20 -1.00
CA MET A 45 -6.92 6.99 -1.07
C MET A 45 -6.70 6.36 0.31
N SER A 46 -6.38 7.17 1.33
CA SER A 46 -6.20 6.68 2.70
C SER A 46 -7.49 6.06 3.25
N GLY A 47 -8.66 6.68 2.97
CA GLY A 47 -9.95 6.11 3.31
C GLY A 47 -10.23 4.78 2.58
N LYS A 48 -9.91 4.71 1.28
CA LYS A 48 -10.13 3.51 0.47
C LYS A 48 -9.28 2.32 0.90
N ILE A 49 -7.99 2.51 1.15
CA ILE A 49 -7.12 1.44 1.66
C ILE A 49 -7.73 0.77 2.91
N LEU A 50 -8.22 1.58 3.84
CA LEU A 50 -8.73 1.09 5.12
C LEU A 50 -10.14 0.50 5.03
N SER A 51 -10.97 0.95 4.08
CA SER A 51 -12.39 0.57 3.97
C SER A 51 -12.70 -0.45 2.88
N THR A 52 -11.76 -0.69 1.93
CA THR A 52 -11.99 -1.66 0.86
C THR A 52 -12.16 -3.05 1.44
N ARG A 53 -13.27 -3.70 1.07
CA ARG A 53 -13.65 -5.01 1.59
C ARG A 53 -12.95 -6.10 0.78
N LEU A 54 -11.92 -6.71 1.35
CA LEU A 54 -11.07 -7.71 0.70
C LEU A 54 -11.08 -9.07 1.39
N TRP A 55 -11.82 -9.23 2.48
CA TRP A 55 -11.93 -10.50 3.22
C TRP A 55 -13.37 -10.96 3.30
N GLU A 56 -13.52 -12.26 3.54
CA GLU A 56 -14.81 -12.88 3.83
C GLU A 56 -15.28 -12.55 5.26
N SER A 57 -16.59 -12.59 5.44
CA SER A 57 -17.21 -12.52 6.78
C SER A 57 -17.05 -13.84 7.53
N ASN A 58 -17.42 -13.83 8.82
CA ASN A 58 -17.48 -15.05 9.63
C ASN A 58 -18.45 -16.11 9.04
N SER A 59 -19.46 -15.69 8.26
CA SER A 59 -20.38 -16.58 7.53
C SER A 59 -19.87 -16.99 6.15
N LYS A 60 -18.57 -16.81 5.88
CA LYS A 60 -17.90 -17.17 4.61
C LYS A 60 -18.43 -16.44 3.37
N LYS A 61 -19.10 -15.30 3.54
CA LYS A 61 -19.47 -14.45 2.41
C LYS A 61 -18.24 -13.65 1.97
N PRO A 62 -17.85 -13.71 0.69
CA PRO A 62 -16.69 -12.95 0.18
C PRO A 62 -16.95 -11.45 0.21
N TRP A 63 -15.86 -10.64 0.25
CA TRP A 63 -15.88 -9.19 0.10
C TRP A 63 -16.75 -8.45 1.13
N GLN A 64 -16.71 -8.86 2.38
CA GLN A 64 -17.50 -8.26 3.45
C GLN A 64 -16.65 -7.43 4.43
N GLU A 65 -15.41 -7.86 4.66
CA GLU A 65 -14.57 -7.28 5.71
C GLU A 65 -13.38 -6.49 5.13
N SER A 66 -12.99 -5.44 5.84
CA SER A 66 -11.90 -4.53 5.49
C SER A 66 -10.79 -4.56 6.54
N VAL A 67 -9.70 -3.80 6.29
CA VAL A 67 -8.65 -3.56 7.29
C VAL A 67 -9.27 -3.01 8.58
N ASN A 68 -10.13 -2.00 8.46
CA ASN A 68 -10.75 -1.37 9.63
C ASN A 68 -11.62 -2.33 10.44
N SER A 69 -12.47 -3.13 9.77
CA SER A 69 -13.39 -4.04 10.48
C SER A 69 -12.66 -5.20 11.16
N LEU A 70 -11.56 -5.67 10.58
CA LEU A 70 -10.76 -6.77 11.12
C LEU A 70 -9.58 -6.29 11.99
N ASN A 71 -9.35 -4.98 12.06
CA ASN A 71 -8.17 -4.38 12.71
C ASN A 71 -6.85 -5.04 12.25
N CYS A 72 -6.78 -5.34 10.94
CA CYS A 72 -5.60 -5.92 10.29
C CYS A 72 -4.50 -4.88 10.11
N GLU A 73 -3.28 -5.33 9.85
CA GLU A 73 -2.13 -4.46 9.67
C GLU A 73 -1.98 -3.96 8.22
N VAL A 74 -1.26 -2.85 8.03
CA VAL A 74 -0.98 -2.27 6.71
C VAL A 74 0.50 -2.01 6.57
N MET A 75 1.11 -2.46 5.47
CA MET A 75 2.46 -2.10 5.07
C MET A 75 2.39 -1.12 3.91
N ILE A 76 2.99 0.06 4.04
CA ILE A 76 3.01 1.09 2.99
C ILE A 76 4.42 1.22 2.44
N VAL A 77 4.56 1.05 1.12
CA VAL A 77 5.84 1.15 0.41
C VAL A 77 5.66 2.06 -0.80
N SER A 78 6.57 3.01 -0.99
CA SER A 78 6.58 3.87 -2.18
C SER A 78 6.99 3.09 -3.43
N GLN A 79 6.28 3.33 -4.55
CA GLN A 79 6.52 2.64 -5.83
C GLN A 79 6.18 3.57 -7.01
N PHE A 80 7.12 4.43 -7.42
CA PHE A 80 6.91 5.41 -8.51
C PHE A 80 6.61 4.74 -9.86
N THR A 81 7.11 3.52 -10.08
CA THR A 81 6.91 2.76 -11.32
C THR A 81 5.45 2.42 -11.62
N LEU A 82 4.53 2.57 -10.66
CA LEU A 82 3.09 2.42 -10.89
C LEU A 82 2.54 3.47 -11.88
N HIS A 83 3.22 4.59 -12.07
CA HIS A 83 2.91 5.62 -13.08
C HIS A 83 3.71 5.45 -14.38
N GLY A 84 4.44 4.33 -14.51
CA GLY A 84 5.19 4.01 -15.71
C GLY A 84 4.28 3.76 -16.92
N VAL A 85 4.70 4.26 -18.08
CA VAL A 85 4.12 3.94 -19.39
C VAL A 85 5.22 3.41 -20.30
N LEU A 86 4.88 2.51 -21.22
CA LEU A 86 5.85 1.99 -22.19
C LEU A 86 5.89 2.91 -23.42
N LYS A 87 7.10 3.38 -23.76
CA LYS A 87 7.42 3.98 -25.05
C LYS A 87 8.25 2.99 -25.86
N GLY A 88 7.58 2.21 -26.72
CA GLY A 88 8.16 1.00 -27.28
C GLY A 88 8.48 -0.01 -26.16
N ASN A 89 9.74 -0.46 -26.07
CA ASN A 89 10.19 -1.40 -25.04
C ASN A 89 10.86 -0.69 -23.83
N LYS A 90 10.83 0.63 -23.79
CA LYS A 90 11.45 1.42 -22.72
C LYS A 90 10.38 1.99 -21.80
N PRO A 91 10.48 1.79 -20.47
CA PRO A 91 9.59 2.44 -19.52
C PRO A 91 9.91 3.94 -19.42
N ASP A 92 8.86 4.75 -19.30
CA ASP A 92 8.90 6.20 -19.11
C ASP A 92 8.08 6.53 -17.84
N PHE A 93 8.65 7.34 -16.95
CA PHE A 93 8.08 7.67 -15.64
C PHE A 93 7.81 9.17 -15.47
N HIS A 94 7.68 9.92 -16.56
CA HIS A 94 7.50 11.38 -16.53
C HIS A 94 6.27 11.85 -15.75
N ALA A 95 5.25 11.00 -15.58
CA ALA A 95 4.06 11.32 -14.80
C ALA A 95 4.26 11.16 -13.29
N SER A 96 5.35 10.53 -12.86
CA SER A 96 5.66 10.37 -11.44
C SER A 96 6.08 11.71 -10.84
N MET A 97 5.65 11.99 -9.60
CA MET A 97 6.09 13.17 -8.86
C MET A 97 7.60 13.13 -8.65
N ASN A 98 8.26 14.30 -8.67
CA ASN A 98 9.70 14.36 -8.41
C ASN A 98 10.02 13.85 -6.99
N PRO A 99 11.24 13.32 -6.75
CA PRO A 99 11.56 12.64 -5.49
C PRO A 99 11.39 13.52 -4.24
N THR A 100 11.74 14.79 -4.31
CA THR A 100 11.67 15.70 -3.15
C THR A 100 10.23 15.94 -2.71
N ASP A 101 9.35 16.30 -3.64
CA ASP A 101 7.93 16.53 -3.34
C ASP A 101 7.22 15.23 -3.01
N ALA A 102 7.60 14.13 -3.68
CA ALA A 102 7.03 12.82 -3.44
C ALA A 102 7.34 12.29 -2.03
N ASP A 103 8.52 12.56 -1.49
CA ASP A 103 8.88 12.19 -0.11
C ASP A 103 7.99 12.91 0.90
N ILE A 104 7.83 14.24 0.73
CA ILE A 104 6.95 15.05 1.60
C ILE A 104 5.52 14.51 1.54
N PHE A 105 5.01 14.29 0.32
CA PHE A 105 3.65 13.80 0.11
C PHE A 105 3.46 12.38 0.67
N PHE A 106 4.42 11.49 0.47
CA PHE A 106 4.38 10.12 0.98
C PHE A 106 4.34 10.10 2.51
N ASN A 107 5.19 10.87 3.18
CA ASN A 107 5.22 10.95 4.63
C ASN A 107 3.90 11.49 5.21
N ALA A 108 3.32 12.52 4.58
CA ALA A 108 2.00 13.04 4.95
C ALA A 108 0.89 11.98 4.75
N PHE A 109 0.95 11.23 3.63
CA PHE A 109 0.02 10.13 3.36
C PHE A 109 0.10 9.01 4.40
N VAL A 110 1.32 8.60 4.77
CA VAL A 110 1.55 7.61 5.82
C VAL A 110 0.95 8.06 7.16
N GLN A 111 1.22 9.30 7.58
CA GLN A 111 0.65 9.86 8.81
C GLN A 111 -0.86 9.86 8.78
N GLN A 112 -1.46 10.17 7.64
CA GLN A 112 -2.91 10.16 7.49
C GLN A 112 -3.50 8.76 7.60
N VAL A 113 -2.87 7.73 7.01
CA VAL A 113 -3.30 6.33 7.17
C VAL A 113 -3.18 5.90 8.63
N GLN A 114 -2.08 6.23 9.30
CA GLN A 114 -1.86 5.95 10.72
C GLN A 114 -2.92 6.58 11.61
N THR A 115 -3.30 7.82 11.33
CA THR A 115 -4.34 8.55 12.09
C THR A 115 -5.73 7.95 11.87
N LYS A 116 -6.05 7.52 10.65
CA LYS A 116 -7.36 6.95 10.30
C LYS A 116 -7.50 5.47 10.68
N HIS A 117 -6.38 4.76 10.89
CA HIS A 117 -6.41 3.35 11.26
C HIS A 117 -6.90 3.16 12.69
N PRO A 118 -7.86 2.26 12.99
CA PRO A 118 -8.41 2.09 14.35
C PRO A 118 -7.35 1.66 15.39
N GLY A 119 -6.31 0.94 14.96
CA GLY A 119 -5.17 0.57 15.81
C GLY A 119 -4.01 1.59 15.82
N GLY A 120 -4.17 2.72 15.11
CA GLY A 120 -3.17 3.77 15.03
C GLY A 120 -1.86 3.37 14.35
N ALA A 121 -0.81 4.13 14.62
CA ALA A 121 0.51 3.94 13.99
C ALA A 121 1.14 2.56 14.24
N SER A 122 0.82 1.90 15.36
CA SER A 122 1.37 0.58 15.70
C SER A 122 0.92 -0.53 14.74
N LYS A 123 -0.14 -0.29 13.96
CA LYS A 123 -0.68 -1.21 12.95
C LYS A 123 -0.25 -0.88 11.52
N VAL A 124 0.60 0.13 11.34
CA VAL A 124 1.03 0.60 10.02
C VAL A 124 2.54 0.54 9.92
N GLY A 125 3.03 -0.52 9.27
CA GLY A 125 4.44 -0.64 8.86
C GLY A 125 4.73 0.24 7.65
N VAL A 126 5.93 0.79 7.57
CA VAL A 126 6.31 1.73 6.51
C VAL A 126 7.68 1.37 5.96
N GLY A 127 7.80 1.33 4.64
CA GLY A 127 9.10 1.29 3.97
C GLY A 127 9.82 2.63 4.04
N VAL A 128 11.11 2.63 3.70
CA VAL A 128 11.94 3.84 3.68
C VAL A 128 11.88 4.46 2.28
N PHE A 129 11.40 5.70 2.17
CA PHE A 129 11.29 6.38 0.88
C PHE A 129 12.65 6.50 0.18
N GLY A 130 12.70 6.19 -1.11
CA GLY A 130 13.91 6.29 -1.93
C GLY A 130 15.00 5.25 -1.66
N ALA A 131 14.82 4.35 -0.69
CA ALA A 131 15.76 3.26 -0.43
C ALA A 131 15.56 2.07 -1.38
N ASP A 132 16.62 1.30 -1.56
CA ASP A 132 16.55 0.01 -2.25
C ASP A 132 16.04 -1.05 -1.27
N MET A 133 14.78 -1.45 -1.44
CA MET A 133 14.06 -2.28 -0.49
C MET A 133 13.78 -3.67 -1.04
N ALA A 134 14.11 -4.71 -0.26
CA ALA A 134 13.62 -6.06 -0.49
C ALA A 134 12.29 -6.24 0.26
N VAL A 135 11.21 -6.52 -0.48
CA VAL A 135 9.87 -6.77 0.08
C VAL A 135 9.59 -8.27 0.01
N SER A 136 9.47 -8.91 1.16
CA SER A 136 9.09 -10.33 1.30
C SER A 136 7.65 -10.42 1.78
N LEU A 137 6.84 -11.25 1.12
CA LEU A 137 5.42 -11.40 1.45
C LEU A 137 4.99 -12.86 1.36
N VAL A 138 4.07 -13.25 2.23
CA VAL A 138 3.44 -14.58 2.22
C VAL A 138 1.97 -14.40 1.89
N LEU A 139 1.53 -15.13 0.86
CA LEU A 139 0.16 -15.13 0.35
C LEU A 139 -0.52 -16.46 0.66
N LEU A 140 -1.82 -16.41 0.92
CA LEU A 140 -2.69 -17.59 0.86
C LEU A 140 -3.60 -17.44 -0.36
N PHE A 141 -3.54 -18.41 -1.26
CA PHE A 141 -4.44 -18.51 -2.40
C PHE A 141 -5.51 -19.55 -2.09
N HIS A 142 -6.75 -19.11 -1.88
CA HIS A 142 -7.94 -19.96 -1.84
C HIS A 142 -8.85 -19.49 -2.99
N GLY A 143 -8.78 -20.16 -4.14
CA GLY A 143 -9.55 -19.78 -5.32
C GLY A 143 -9.25 -18.33 -5.78
N CYS A 144 -10.28 -17.49 -5.88
CA CYS A 144 -10.14 -16.09 -6.31
C CYS A 144 -9.62 -15.14 -5.21
N GLU A 145 -9.23 -15.62 -4.04
CA GLU A 145 -8.95 -14.80 -2.86
C GLU A 145 -7.53 -14.22 -2.79
N GLY A 146 -6.63 -14.61 -3.68
CA GLY A 146 -5.28 -14.03 -3.80
C GLY A 146 -5.24 -12.68 -4.50
N LEU A 147 -6.30 -11.88 -4.42
CA LEU A 147 -6.48 -10.69 -5.25
C LEU A 147 -5.50 -9.58 -4.90
N CYS A 148 -4.84 -9.14 -5.96
CA CYS A 148 -4.14 -7.87 -6.07
C CYS A 148 -5.11 -6.87 -6.70
N GLN A 149 -5.35 -5.70 -6.08
CA GLN A 149 -6.19 -4.64 -6.62
C GLN A 149 -5.40 -3.36 -6.80
N ILE A 150 -5.64 -2.68 -7.91
CA ILE A 150 -5.09 -1.34 -8.17
C ILE A 150 -6.20 -0.33 -7.93
N LEU A 151 -5.95 0.64 -7.05
CA LEU A 151 -6.79 1.81 -6.84
C LEU A 151 -6.20 3.00 -7.61
N TYR A 152 -7.04 3.75 -8.31
CA TYR A 152 -6.68 4.94 -9.09
C TYR A 152 -7.25 6.19 -8.46
#